data_53740994866116bd322d0dc4f3ba25ad
#
_entry.id   53740994866116bd322d0dc4f3ba25ad
#
_cell.length_a   1.000
_cell.length_b   1.000
_cell.length_c   1.000
_cell.angle_alpha   90.00
_cell.angle_beta   90.00
_cell.angle_gamma   90.00
#
_symmetry.space_group_name_H-M   'P 1'
#
loop_
_entity.id
_entity.type
_entity.pdbx_description
1 polymer ?
#
loop_
_entity_poly.entity_id
_entity_poly.type
_entity_poly.pdbx_seq_one_letter_code
_entity_poly.pdbx_strand_id
1 'polypeptide(L)'
;MKYCSLLLRNGEHTLKKSGILSSRLDAEILLSSIAGKDRLELISKENLKVSNEQALDFHNLIERRKKREPIAYIIKKKEFFSLPFFINSNSLIPRPETELLVEKILSIYKNKKPFILDVGTGSGCIILSLLDKMPNARGVGLEISKDTIKIAKINAKKVLKNHIFKVKFEHSSIQNFYSKKHFDVIISNPPYIPTYEIKNLSDDVKNFEPKLALDGGKDGLDVIKKVIYKSKYILKSKGILALEIGNGQYFKVSQILKNNFFRTKYLIKDFKNNIRCILSELNF
;
A
#
# COMPACT_ATOMS: atom_id res chain seq x y z
N MET A 1 -30.46 -9.23 -21.77
CA MET A 1 -30.26 -8.91 -20.35
C MET A 1 -30.12 -10.17 -19.52
N LYS A 2 -29.22 -10.18 -18.52
CA LYS A 2 -28.96 -11.33 -17.63
C LYS A 2 -29.23 -10.95 -16.17
N TYR A 3 -29.78 -11.85 -15.39
CA TYR A 3 -30.00 -11.65 -13.96
C TYR A 3 -28.67 -11.64 -13.19
N CYS A 4 -28.49 -10.66 -12.30
CA CYS A 4 -27.28 -10.54 -11.47
C CYS A 4 -27.12 -11.76 -10.53
N SER A 5 -28.20 -12.27 -9.95
CA SER A 5 -28.18 -13.45 -9.10
C SER A 5 -27.61 -14.70 -9.80
N LEU A 6 -27.98 -14.91 -11.08
CA LEU A 6 -27.46 -16.03 -11.86
C LEU A 6 -25.96 -15.84 -12.18
N LEU A 7 -25.56 -14.60 -12.56
CA LEU A 7 -24.14 -14.28 -12.82
C LEU A 7 -23.28 -14.48 -11.58
N LEU A 8 -23.73 -14.00 -10.41
CA LEU A 8 -23.03 -14.18 -9.14
C LEU A 8 -22.85 -15.67 -8.80
N ARG A 9 -23.89 -16.48 -8.91
CA ARG A 9 -23.81 -17.93 -8.65
C ARG A 9 -22.80 -18.61 -9.57
N ASN A 10 -22.82 -18.29 -10.87
CA ASN A 10 -21.91 -18.89 -11.84
C ASN A 10 -20.47 -18.42 -11.61
N GLY A 11 -20.25 -17.12 -11.33
CA GLY A 11 -18.94 -16.58 -11.01
C GLY A 11 -18.34 -17.19 -9.75
N GLU A 12 -19.13 -17.25 -8.67
CA GLU A 12 -18.74 -17.90 -7.41
C GLU A 12 -18.33 -19.34 -7.63
N HIS A 13 -19.15 -20.12 -8.36
CA HIS A 13 -18.88 -21.53 -8.65
C HIS A 13 -17.58 -21.70 -9.43
N THR A 14 -17.34 -20.87 -10.45
CA THR A 14 -16.12 -20.88 -11.26
C THR A 14 -14.88 -20.62 -10.41
N LEU A 15 -14.92 -19.58 -9.57
CA LEU A 15 -13.82 -19.20 -8.71
C LEU A 15 -13.56 -20.24 -7.61
N LYS A 16 -14.62 -20.81 -7.02
CA LYS A 16 -14.53 -21.86 -6.00
C LYS A 16 -13.89 -23.11 -6.55
N LYS A 17 -14.27 -23.56 -7.76
CA LYS A 17 -13.61 -24.69 -8.45
C LYS A 17 -12.12 -24.46 -8.70
N SER A 18 -11.69 -23.21 -8.83
CA SER A 18 -10.29 -22.83 -9.00
C SER A 18 -9.54 -22.63 -7.67
N GLY A 19 -10.15 -23.03 -6.54
CA GLY A 19 -9.55 -22.97 -5.21
C GLY A 19 -9.43 -21.54 -4.65
N ILE A 20 -10.27 -20.60 -5.08
CA ILE A 20 -10.30 -19.23 -4.53
C ILE A 20 -11.24 -19.21 -3.33
N LEU A 21 -10.68 -19.00 -2.13
CA LEU A 21 -11.44 -19.05 -0.88
C LEU A 21 -12.47 -17.92 -0.77
N SER A 22 -12.17 -16.73 -1.31
CA SER A 22 -13.03 -15.54 -1.33
C SER A 22 -14.00 -15.52 -2.52
N SER A 23 -14.29 -16.67 -3.15
CA SER A 23 -15.01 -16.79 -4.43
C SER A 23 -16.31 -15.97 -4.50
N ARG A 24 -17.14 -16.01 -3.46
CA ARG A 24 -18.39 -15.26 -3.37
C ARG A 24 -18.13 -13.75 -3.34
N LEU A 25 -17.28 -13.30 -2.43
CA LEU A 25 -16.93 -11.88 -2.28
C LEU A 25 -16.28 -11.33 -3.56
N ASP A 26 -15.38 -12.11 -4.16
CA ASP A 26 -14.69 -11.71 -5.39
C ASP A 26 -15.69 -11.54 -6.54
N ALA A 27 -16.62 -12.48 -6.72
CA ALA A 27 -17.68 -12.37 -7.74
C ALA A 27 -18.57 -11.14 -7.53
N GLU A 28 -18.95 -10.85 -6.28
CA GLU A 28 -19.76 -9.68 -5.93
C GLU A 28 -19.02 -8.37 -6.26
N ILE A 29 -17.74 -8.25 -5.90
CA ILE A 29 -16.91 -7.07 -6.18
C ILE A 29 -16.77 -6.88 -7.70
N LEU A 30 -16.51 -7.93 -8.45
CA LEU A 30 -16.35 -7.86 -9.90
C LEU A 30 -17.66 -7.47 -10.60
N LEU A 31 -18.79 -8.05 -10.21
CA LEU A 31 -20.09 -7.68 -10.79
C LEU A 31 -20.47 -6.24 -10.43
N SER A 32 -20.21 -5.82 -9.18
CA SER A 32 -20.43 -4.44 -8.72
C SER A 32 -19.65 -3.43 -9.60
N SER A 33 -18.40 -3.73 -9.91
CA SER A 33 -17.57 -2.86 -10.74
C SER A 33 -18.07 -2.70 -12.19
N ILE A 34 -18.71 -3.75 -12.74
CA ILE A 34 -19.29 -3.75 -14.09
C ILE A 34 -20.68 -3.09 -14.12
N ALA A 35 -21.51 -3.43 -13.13
CA ALA A 35 -22.87 -2.94 -13.05
C ALA A 35 -22.96 -1.46 -12.64
N GLY A 36 -21.87 -0.89 -12.07
CA GLY A 36 -21.89 0.45 -11.48
C GLY A 36 -22.84 0.56 -10.30
N LYS A 37 -23.09 -0.55 -9.60
CA LYS A 37 -24.02 -0.68 -8.48
C LYS A 37 -23.29 -1.03 -7.21
N ASP A 38 -23.85 -0.61 -6.08
CA ASP A 38 -23.32 -1.04 -4.78
C ASP A 38 -23.49 -2.57 -4.61
N ARG A 39 -22.53 -3.18 -3.90
CA ARG A 39 -22.55 -4.63 -3.65
C ARG A 39 -23.79 -5.07 -2.89
N LEU A 40 -24.25 -4.28 -1.90
CA LEU A 40 -25.48 -4.57 -1.15
C LEU A 40 -26.71 -4.51 -2.06
N GLU A 41 -26.75 -3.57 -2.99
CA GLU A 41 -27.85 -3.48 -3.96
C GLU A 41 -27.91 -4.72 -4.87
N LEU A 42 -26.74 -5.22 -5.31
CA LEU A 42 -26.67 -6.45 -6.12
C LEU A 42 -27.17 -7.70 -5.39
N ILE A 43 -26.95 -7.77 -4.08
CA ILE A 43 -27.32 -8.94 -3.26
C ILE A 43 -28.81 -8.88 -2.86
N SER A 44 -29.31 -7.68 -2.53
CA SER A 44 -30.66 -7.49 -1.99
C SER A 44 -31.76 -7.49 -3.05
N LYS A 45 -31.44 -7.16 -4.31
CA LYS A 45 -32.43 -7.05 -5.39
C LYS A 45 -32.34 -8.25 -6.34
N GLU A 46 -33.20 -9.25 -6.12
CA GLU A 46 -33.21 -10.49 -6.92
C GLU A 46 -33.45 -10.26 -8.42
N ASN A 47 -34.27 -9.25 -8.78
CA ASN A 47 -34.65 -8.97 -10.17
C ASN A 47 -33.69 -8.03 -10.91
N LEU A 48 -32.55 -7.68 -10.31
CA LEU A 48 -31.59 -6.81 -10.96
C LEU A 48 -30.96 -7.49 -12.17
N LYS A 49 -30.92 -6.77 -13.31
CA LYS A 49 -30.38 -7.27 -14.56
C LYS A 49 -29.28 -6.35 -15.08
N VAL A 50 -28.34 -6.93 -15.77
CA VAL A 50 -27.29 -6.23 -16.53
C VAL A 50 -27.45 -6.52 -18.01
N SER A 51 -26.81 -5.70 -18.88
CA SER A 51 -26.79 -5.94 -20.32
C SER A 51 -26.03 -7.23 -20.67
N ASN A 52 -26.20 -7.72 -21.91
CA ASN A 52 -25.40 -8.86 -22.37
C ASN A 52 -23.91 -8.52 -22.47
N GLU A 53 -23.56 -7.29 -22.81
CA GLU A 53 -22.19 -6.78 -22.82
C GLU A 53 -21.57 -6.80 -21.42
N GLN A 54 -22.27 -6.21 -20.44
CA GLN A 54 -21.85 -6.26 -19.03
C GLN A 54 -21.68 -7.69 -18.50
N ALA A 55 -22.55 -8.63 -18.92
CA ALA A 55 -22.43 -10.03 -18.55
C ALA A 55 -21.20 -10.68 -19.16
N LEU A 56 -20.82 -10.33 -20.41
CA LEU A 56 -19.60 -10.77 -21.06
C LEU A 56 -18.35 -10.20 -20.37
N ASP A 57 -18.36 -8.90 -20.05
CA ASP A 57 -17.29 -8.25 -19.31
C ASP A 57 -17.09 -8.90 -17.95
N PHE A 58 -18.19 -9.18 -17.22
CA PHE A 58 -18.11 -9.90 -15.95
C PHE A 58 -17.45 -11.28 -16.11
N HIS A 59 -17.83 -12.04 -17.13
CA HIS A 59 -17.21 -13.33 -17.44
C HIS A 59 -15.70 -13.19 -17.66
N ASN A 60 -15.27 -12.20 -18.43
CA ASN A 60 -13.86 -11.90 -18.68
C ASN A 60 -13.11 -11.57 -17.38
N LEU A 61 -13.72 -10.81 -16.45
CA LEU A 61 -13.10 -10.53 -15.14
C LEU A 61 -13.01 -11.79 -14.27
N ILE A 62 -14.00 -12.68 -14.30
CA ILE A 62 -13.97 -13.97 -13.60
C ILE A 62 -12.83 -14.83 -14.14
N GLU A 63 -12.61 -14.91 -15.46
CA GLU A 63 -11.49 -15.66 -16.05
C GLU A 63 -10.11 -15.08 -15.66
N ARG A 64 -9.98 -13.75 -15.54
CA ARG A 64 -8.77 -13.12 -15.01
C ARG A 64 -8.54 -13.51 -13.55
N ARG A 65 -9.58 -13.43 -12.71
CA ARG A 65 -9.48 -13.78 -11.28
C ARG A 65 -9.18 -15.28 -11.08
N LYS A 66 -9.75 -16.13 -11.90
CA LYS A 66 -9.46 -17.56 -11.93
C LYS A 66 -7.96 -17.85 -12.12
N LYS A 67 -7.25 -17.02 -12.90
CA LYS A 67 -5.79 -17.07 -13.07
C LYS A 67 -5.01 -16.48 -11.89
N ARG A 68 -5.67 -16.20 -10.76
CA ARG A 68 -5.10 -15.62 -9.55
C ARG A 68 -4.74 -14.13 -9.65
N GLU A 69 -5.16 -13.42 -10.72
CA GLU A 69 -4.95 -11.98 -10.76
C GLU A 69 -5.66 -11.30 -9.56
N PRO A 70 -4.98 -10.45 -8.77
CA PRO A 70 -5.59 -9.78 -7.61
C PRO A 70 -6.81 -8.95 -8.00
N ILE A 71 -7.88 -9.05 -7.22
CA ILE A 71 -9.10 -8.25 -7.42
C ILE A 71 -8.79 -6.78 -7.58
N ALA A 72 -7.91 -6.25 -6.73
CA ALA A 72 -7.54 -4.85 -6.74
C ALA A 72 -6.92 -4.39 -8.08
N TYR A 73 -6.17 -5.27 -8.78
CA TYR A 73 -5.65 -4.97 -10.11
C TYR A 73 -6.72 -5.10 -11.19
N ILE A 74 -7.61 -6.07 -11.06
CA ILE A 74 -8.71 -6.27 -12.00
C ILE A 74 -9.60 -5.03 -12.03
N ILE A 75 -10.03 -4.54 -10.85
CA ILE A 75 -10.89 -3.36 -10.73
C ILE A 75 -10.11 -2.03 -10.69
N LYS A 76 -8.76 -2.10 -10.70
CA LYS A 76 -7.84 -0.94 -10.66
C LYS A 76 -8.10 -0.01 -9.47
N LYS A 77 -8.53 -0.58 -8.34
CA LYS A 77 -8.89 0.20 -7.16
C LYS A 77 -8.58 -0.58 -5.88
N LYS A 78 -8.04 0.13 -4.90
CA LYS A 78 -7.87 -0.36 -3.52
C LYS A 78 -8.22 0.76 -2.57
N GLU A 79 -9.02 0.46 -1.56
CA GLU A 79 -9.23 1.36 -0.44
C GLU A 79 -8.07 1.26 0.54
N PHE A 80 -7.62 2.41 1.03
CA PHE A 80 -6.62 2.53 2.09
C PHE A 80 -6.91 3.79 2.89
N PHE A 81 -7.00 3.67 4.19
CA PHE A 81 -7.34 4.75 5.12
C PHE A 81 -8.61 5.51 4.70
N SER A 82 -9.66 4.76 4.33
CA SER A 82 -10.95 5.26 3.80
C SER A 82 -10.84 6.11 2.51
N LEU A 83 -9.71 6.07 1.81
CA LEU A 83 -9.49 6.77 0.55
C LEU A 83 -9.36 5.78 -0.61
N PRO A 84 -9.97 6.06 -1.78
CA PRO A 84 -9.86 5.19 -2.95
C PRO A 84 -8.57 5.49 -3.74
N PHE A 85 -7.69 4.50 -3.82
CA PHE A 85 -6.45 4.59 -4.62
C PHE A 85 -6.57 3.82 -5.92
N PHE A 86 -6.14 4.43 -7.02
CA PHE A 86 -5.89 3.74 -8.27
C PHE A 86 -4.61 2.92 -8.14
N ILE A 87 -4.67 1.67 -8.55
CA ILE A 87 -3.52 0.75 -8.57
C ILE A 87 -3.53 -0.15 -9.80
N ASN A 88 -2.37 -0.64 -10.18
CA ASN A 88 -2.18 -1.68 -11.18
C ASN A 88 -0.91 -2.50 -10.84
N SER A 89 -0.51 -3.42 -11.70
CA SER A 89 0.64 -4.31 -11.51
C SER A 89 2.01 -3.61 -11.34
N ASN A 90 2.09 -2.29 -11.54
CA ASN A 90 3.32 -1.52 -11.30
C ASN A 90 3.44 -1.01 -9.85
N SER A 91 2.44 -1.22 -8.99
CA SER A 91 2.49 -0.78 -7.60
C SER A 91 2.08 -1.89 -6.64
N LEU A 92 2.71 -1.93 -5.47
CA LEU A 92 2.25 -2.80 -4.37
C LEU A 92 0.79 -2.50 -4.05
N ILE A 93 0.00 -3.54 -3.79
CA ILE A 93 -1.37 -3.37 -3.27
C ILE A 93 -1.27 -2.89 -1.81
N PRO A 94 -1.82 -1.72 -1.44
CA PRO A 94 -1.80 -1.23 -0.07
C PRO A 94 -2.33 -2.26 0.92
N ARG A 95 -1.59 -2.47 2.03
CA ARG A 95 -1.93 -3.46 3.06
C ARG A 95 -2.65 -2.79 4.24
N PRO A 96 -3.63 -3.44 4.87
CA PRO A 96 -4.31 -2.88 6.04
C PRO A 96 -3.36 -2.59 7.20
N GLU A 97 -2.35 -3.42 7.42
CA GLU A 97 -1.36 -3.25 8.48
C GLU A 97 -0.57 -1.94 8.36
N THR A 98 -0.39 -1.44 7.13
CA THR A 98 0.29 -0.17 6.84
C THR A 98 -0.52 1.04 7.34
N GLU A 99 -1.84 0.91 7.53
CA GLU A 99 -2.69 1.96 8.11
C GLU A 99 -2.29 2.30 9.56
N LEU A 100 -1.80 1.32 10.30
CA LEU A 100 -1.29 1.53 11.66
C LEU A 100 -0.14 2.54 11.71
N LEU A 101 0.68 2.56 10.67
CA LEU A 101 1.78 3.52 10.53
C LEU A 101 1.25 4.94 10.34
N VAL A 102 0.23 5.10 9.47
CA VAL A 102 -0.46 6.38 9.22
C VAL A 102 -1.11 6.90 10.50
N GLU A 103 -1.91 6.07 11.18
CA GLU A 103 -2.58 6.43 12.44
C GLU A 103 -1.59 6.94 13.49
N LYS A 104 -0.48 6.24 13.66
CA LYS A 104 0.52 6.62 14.66
C LYS A 104 1.17 7.96 14.33
N ILE A 105 1.52 8.21 13.08
CA ILE A 105 2.09 9.51 12.65
C ILE A 105 1.07 10.62 12.86
N LEU A 106 -0.19 10.42 12.50
CA LEU A 106 -1.27 11.37 12.75
C LEU A 106 -1.39 11.72 14.24
N SER A 107 -1.29 10.73 15.12
CA SER A 107 -1.39 10.95 16.58
C SER A 107 -0.22 11.79 17.13
N ILE A 108 1.00 11.62 16.60
CA ILE A 108 2.20 12.35 17.04
C ILE A 108 2.23 13.79 16.50
N TYR A 109 1.74 14.00 15.30
CA TYR A 109 1.83 15.27 14.59
C TYR A 109 0.47 16.00 14.48
N LYS A 110 -0.50 15.63 15.30
CA LYS A 110 -1.80 16.32 15.40
C LYS A 110 -1.56 17.82 15.61
N ASN A 111 -2.18 18.63 14.76
CA ASN A 111 -2.08 20.11 14.80
C ASN A 111 -0.67 20.68 14.51
N LYS A 112 0.27 19.88 14.02
CA LYS A 112 1.59 20.32 13.58
C LYS A 112 1.64 20.49 12.05
N LYS A 113 2.78 21.03 11.57
CA LYS A 113 3.04 21.26 10.14
C LYS A 113 4.27 20.46 9.69
N PRO A 114 4.24 19.11 9.76
CA PRO A 114 5.43 18.33 9.46
C PRO A 114 5.80 18.39 7.99
N PHE A 115 7.10 18.34 7.72
CA PHE A 115 7.66 18.02 6.41
C PHE A 115 8.02 16.53 6.38
N ILE A 116 7.38 15.78 5.49
CA ILE A 116 7.36 14.30 5.48
C ILE A 116 8.11 13.79 4.25
N LEU A 117 8.92 12.76 4.43
CA LEU A 117 9.49 11.95 3.36
C LEU A 117 8.90 10.54 3.42
N ASP A 118 8.30 10.10 2.33
CA ASP A 118 7.80 8.73 2.14
C ASP A 118 8.73 8.00 1.18
N VAL A 119 9.47 7.02 1.70
CA VAL A 119 10.50 6.28 0.95
C VAL A 119 9.91 4.97 0.41
N GLY A 120 9.95 4.80 -0.90
CA GLY A 120 9.23 3.74 -1.60
C GLY A 120 7.74 4.03 -1.59
N THR A 121 7.36 5.24 -2.00
CA THR A 121 5.98 5.74 -1.84
C THR A 121 4.92 4.89 -2.56
N GLY A 122 5.32 4.09 -3.55
CA GLY A 122 4.41 3.20 -4.27
C GLY A 122 3.24 3.95 -4.92
N SER A 123 2.03 3.55 -4.60
CA SER A 123 0.81 4.23 -5.05
C SER A 123 0.60 5.62 -4.41
N GLY A 124 1.46 6.03 -3.48
CA GLY A 124 1.31 7.24 -2.68
C GLY A 124 0.38 7.08 -1.48
N CYS A 125 -0.09 5.87 -1.18
CA CYS A 125 -1.15 5.66 -0.19
C CYS A 125 -0.80 6.21 1.20
N ILE A 126 0.44 6.03 1.68
CA ILE A 126 0.87 6.54 3.00
C ILE A 126 0.90 8.06 3.00
N ILE A 127 1.71 8.66 2.12
CA ILE A 127 1.91 10.11 2.14
C ILE A 127 0.64 10.88 1.83
N LEU A 128 -0.17 10.41 0.88
CA LEU A 128 -1.41 11.10 0.50
C LEU A 128 -2.47 11.02 1.60
N SER A 129 -2.57 9.89 2.33
CA SER A 129 -3.47 9.78 3.48
C SER A 129 -3.05 10.71 4.61
N LEU A 130 -1.73 10.85 4.87
CA LEU A 130 -1.22 11.80 5.85
C LEU A 130 -1.53 13.25 5.46
N LEU A 131 -1.30 13.62 4.19
CA LEU A 131 -1.51 14.98 3.69
C LEU A 131 -2.99 15.35 3.57
N ASP A 132 -3.88 14.39 3.37
CA ASP A 132 -5.33 14.57 3.43
C ASP A 132 -5.78 14.96 4.84
N LYS A 133 -5.28 14.24 5.85
CA LYS A 133 -5.65 14.46 7.26
C LYS A 133 -4.88 15.59 7.95
N MET A 134 -3.77 16.04 7.39
CA MET A 134 -2.95 17.16 7.92
C MET A 134 -2.90 18.34 6.94
N PRO A 135 -3.82 19.32 7.04
CA PRO A 135 -3.94 20.40 6.04
C PRO A 135 -2.65 21.21 5.86
N ASN A 136 -1.86 21.37 6.91
CA ASN A 136 -0.65 22.18 6.91
C ASN A 136 0.65 21.38 6.67
N ALA A 137 0.57 20.05 6.51
CA ALA A 137 1.72 19.22 6.20
C ALA A 137 2.12 19.34 4.71
N ARG A 138 3.40 19.07 4.43
CA ARG A 138 3.96 18.94 3.08
C ARG A 138 4.83 17.71 3.02
N GLY A 139 5.03 17.15 1.83
CA GLY A 139 5.84 15.96 1.74
C GLY A 139 6.48 15.72 0.38
N VAL A 140 7.41 14.77 0.41
CA VAL A 140 8.09 14.22 -0.76
C VAL A 140 7.88 12.71 -0.77
N GLY A 141 7.42 12.15 -1.88
CA GLY A 141 7.40 10.71 -2.12
C GLY A 141 8.58 10.31 -3.00
N LEU A 142 9.44 9.43 -2.50
CA LEU A 142 10.52 8.84 -3.29
C LEU A 142 10.09 7.50 -3.87
N GLU A 143 10.41 7.28 -5.14
CA GLU A 143 10.13 6.03 -5.82
C GLU A 143 11.19 5.75 -6.89
N ILE A 144 11.62 4.50 -7.00
CA ILE A 144 12.63 4.08 -7.98
C ILE A 144 12.02 3.64 -9.32
N SER A 145 10.72 3.43 -9.37
CA SER A 145 9.98 3.10 -10.59
C SER A 145 9.26 4.32 -11.16
N LYS A 146 9.59 4.70 -12.39
CA LYS A 146 8.91 5.79 -13.10
C LYS A 146 7.43 5.51 -13.32
N ASP A 147 7.06 4.25 -13.54
CA ASP A 147 5.66 3.87 -13.80
C ASP A 147 4.84 3.91 -12.51
N THR A 148 5.44 3.52 -11.40
CA THR A 148 4.81 3.65 -10.07
C THR A 148 4.59 5.13 -9.70
N ILE A 149 5.54 6.02 -10.03
CA ILE A 149 5.35 7.48 -9.83
C ILE A 149 4.13 8.02 -10.61
N LYS A 150 3.86 7.51 -11.81
CA LYS A 150 2.67 7.90 -12.57
C LYS A 150 1.39 7.58 -11.79
N ILE A 151 1.36 6.40 -11.14
CA ILE A 151 0.24 5.98 -10.28
C ILE A 151 0.09 6.93 -9.09
N ALA A 152 1.18 7.22 -8.37
CA ALA A 152 1.17 8.16 -7.25
C ALA A 152 0.66 9.55 -7.65
N LYS A 153 1.06 10.05 -8.81
CA LYS A 153 0.58 11.35 -9.36
C LYS A 153 -0.92 11.32 -9.71
N ILE A 154 -1.43 10.21 -10.26
CA ILE A 154 -2.88 10.03 -10.50
C ILE A 154 -3.63 10.09 -9.17
N ASN A 155 -3.16 9.37 -8.17
CA ASN A 155 -3.76 9.33 -6.84
C ASN A 155 -3.70 10.71 -6.14
N ALA A 156 -2.58 11.41 -6.25
CA ALA A 156 -2.46 12.75 -5.68
C ALA A 156 -3.51 13.72 -6.23
N LYS A 157 -3.77 13.69 -7.55
CA LYS A 157 -4.84 14.50 -8.16
C LYS A 157 -6.22 14.14 -7.60
N LYS A 158 -6.49 12.85 -7.37
CA LYS A 158 -7.78 12.38 -6.85
C LYS A 158 -7.98 12.70 -5.37
N VAL A 159 -6.94 12.45 -4.55
CA VAL A 159 -7.02 12.59 -3.09
C VAL A 159 -6.88 14.05 -2.66
N LEU A 160 -5.84 14.74 -3.12
CA LEU A 160 -5.52 16.10 -2.65
C LEU A 160 -6.24 17.20 -3.45
N LYS A 161 -6.79 16.89 -4.63
CA LYS A 161 -7.54 17.86 -5.46
C LYS A 161 -6.74 19.17 -5.64
N ASN A 162 -7.28 20.29 -5.17
CA ASN A 162 -6.66 21.61 -5.25
C ASN A 162 -5.40 21.76 -4.38
N HIS A 163 -5.09 20.77 -3.53
CA HIS A 163 -3.94 20.80 -2.63
C HIS A 163 -2.77 19.93 -3.10
N ILE A 164 -2.73 19.56 -4.39
CA ILE A 164 -1.67 18.75 -4.99
C ILE A 164 -0.26 19.34 -4.80
N PHE A 165 -0.15 20.65 -4.63
CA PHE A 165 1.11 21.36 -4.37
C PHE A 165 1.77 20.98 -3.03
N LYS A 166 1.05 20.29 -2.15
CA LYS A 166 1.60 19.79 -0.87
C LYS A 166 2.57 18.64 -1.04
N VAL A 167 2.52 17.92 -2.16
CA VAL A 167 3.34 16.74 -2.42
C VAL A 167 4.18 16.90 -3.67
N LYS A 168 5.45 16.47 -3.58
CA LYS A 168 6.35 16.29 -4.73
C LYS A 168 6.72 14.81 -4.82
N PHE A 169 6.68 14.23 -6.01
CA PHE A 169 7.21 12.89 -6.25
C PHE A 169 8.53 12.97 -6.99
N GLU A 170 9.55 12.28 -6.45
CA GLU A 170 10.88 12.24 -7.02
C GLU A 170 11.28 10.81 -7.41
N HIS A 171 11.79 10.69 -8.64
CA HIS A 171 12.34 9.45 -9.16
C HIS A 171 13.77 9.31 -8.66
N SER A 172 13.94 8.67 -7.51
CA SER A 172 15.26 8.44 -6.90
C SER A 172 15.24 7.29 -5.92
N SER A 173 16.38 6.62 -5.75
CA SER A 173 16.59 5.76 -4.60
C SER A 173 16.89 6.61 -3.36
N ILE A 174 16.62 6.08 -2.17
CA ILE A 174 16.97 6.77 -0.92
C ILE A 174 18.49 7.04 -0.80
N GLN A 175 19.32 6.18 -1.37
CA GLN A 175 20.79 6.34 -1.34
C GLN A 175 21.23 7.56 -2.14
N ASN A 176 20.64 7.78 -3.32
CA ASN A 176 20.98 8.87 -4.23
C ASN A 176 20.19 10.16 -3.96
N PHE A 177 19.21 10.10 -3.07
CA PHE A 177 18.40 11.25 -2.74
C PHE A 177 19.19 12.28 -1.96
N TYR A 178 19.07 13.54 -2.38
CA TYR A 178 19.67 14.69 -1.69
C TYR A 178 18.59 15.71 -1.35
N SER A 179 18.60 16.23 -0.13
CA SER A 179 17.73 17.31 0.30
C SER A 179 18.51 18.34 1.13
N LYS A 180 18.35 19.62 0.78
CA LYS A 180 18.85 20.74 1.59
C LYS A 180 18.02 20.94 2.86
N LYS A 181 16.75 20.47 2.84
CA LYS A 181 15.82 20.59 3.97
C LYS A 181 15.75 19.27 4.71
N HIS A 182 15.80 19.34 6.02
CA HIS A 182 15.61 18.16 6.88
C HIS A 182 14.12 17.91 7.12
N PHE A 183 13.76 16.64 7.22
CA PHE A 183 12.40 16.17 7.41
C PHE A 183 12.05 16.06 8.91
N ASP A 184 10.80 16.33 9.27
CA ASP A 184 10.27 16.04 10.60
C ASP A 184 9.99 14.55 10.75
N VAL A 185 9.57 13.92 9.65
CA VAL A 185 9.22 12.50 9.58
C VAL A 185 9.79 11.88 8.32
N ILE A 186 10.45 10.75 8.45
CA ILE A 186 10.72 9.82 7.35
C ILE A 186 9.90 8.57 7.62
N ILE A 187 9.13 8.13 6.62
CA ILE A 187 8.26 6.97 6.70
C ILE A 187 8.58 6.02 5.56
N SER A 188 8.51 4.73 5.80
CA SER A 188 8.70 3.73 4.76
C SER A 188 7.99 2.42 5.09
N ASN A 189 7.32 1.85 4.09
CA ASN A 189 7.02 0.42 4.02
C ASN A 189 7.96 -0.18 2.97
N PRO A 190 9.21 -0.50 3.32
CA PRO A 190 10.20 -0.99 2.37
C PRO A 190 9.97 -2.46 2.04
N PRO A 191 10.46 -2.98 0.91
CA PRO A 191 10.48 -4.42 0.68
C PRO A 191 11.32 -5.09 1.79
N TYR A 192 10.72 -6.07 2.44
CA TYR A 192 11.30 -6.74 3.61
C TYR A 192 11.30 -8.27 3.52
N ILE A 193 10.85 -8.86 2.40
CA ILE A 193 10.80 -10.31 2.23
C ILE A 193 12.17 -10.80 1.80
N PRO A 194 12.78 -11.79 2.48
CA PRO A 194 14.01 -12.42 2.01
C PRO A 194 13.83 -13.00 0.61
N THR A 195 14.83 -12.80 -0.26
CA THR A 195 14.76 -13.23 -1.66
C THR A 195 14.34 -14.70 -1.81
N TYR A 196 14.84 -15.59 -0.94
CA TYR A 196 14.54 -17.03 -0.99
C TYR A 196 13.10 -17.38 -0.57
N GLU A 197 12.41 -16.49 0.16
CA GLU A 197 11.02 -16.67 0.58
C GLU A 197 10.00 -16.25 -0.48
N ILE A 198 10.39 -15.45 -1.47
CA ILE A 198 9.46 -14.93 -2.50
C ILE A 198 8.75 -16.07 -3.23
N LYS A 199 9.43 -17.19 -3.48
CA LYS A 199 8.84 -18.39 -4.12
C LYS A 199 7.69 -19.02 -3.32
N ASN A 200 7.67 -18.80 -2.00
CA ASN A 200 6.68 -19.36 -1.08
C ASN A 200 5.45 -18.45 -0.89
N LEU A 201 5.46 -17.26 -1.48
CA LEU A 201 4.31 -16.35 -1.44
C LEU A 201 3.12 -16.96 -2.20
N SER A 202 1.92 -16.50 -1.86
CA SER A 202 0.71 -16.88 -2.60
C SER A 202 0.84 -16.50 -4.09
N ASP A 203 0.17 -17.24 -4.94
CA ASP A 203 0.21 -17.03 -6.39
C ASP A 203 -0.23 -15.61 -6.78
N ASP A 204 -1.20 -15.07 -6.06
CA ASP A 204 -1.70 -13.70 -6.26
C ASP A 204 -0.59 -12.66 -6.08
N VAL A 205 0.31 -12.89 -5.11
CA VAL A 205 1.41 -11.96 -4.80
C VAL A 205 2.60 -12.21 -5.72
N LYS A 206 3.14 -13.42 -5.73
CA LYS A 206 4.41 -13.72 -6.43
C LYS A 206 4.34 -13.55 -7.94
N ASN A 207 3.14 -13.78 -8.54
CA ASN A 207 2.98 -13.75 -10.00
C ASN A 207 2.50 -12.38 -10.52
N PHE A 208 1.94 -11.53 -9.67
CA PHE A 208 1.28 -10.29 -10.12
C PHE A 208 1.84 -9.02 -9.48
N GLU A 209 2.31 -9.08 -8.23
CA GLU A 209 2.85 -7.87 -7.60
C GLU A 209 4.33 -7.64 -7.99
N PRO A 210 4.77 -6.37 -8.11
CA PRO A 210 6.12 -6.07 -8.58
C PRO A 210 7.16 -6.62 -7.59
N LYS A 211 8.05 -7.49 -8.08
CA LYS A 211 9.12 -8.10 -7.26
C LYS A 211 9.95 -7.06 -6.51
N LEU A 212 10.19 -5.91 -7.14
CA LEU A 212 10.92 -4.80 -6.57
C LEU A 212 10.30 -4.26 -5.26
N ALA A 213 8.98 -4.37 -5.11
CA ALA A 213 8.27 -3.94 -3.91
C ALA A 213 8.19 -5.03 -2.82
N LEU A 214 8.66 -6.25 -3.10
CA LEU A 214 8.61 -7.39 -2.19
C LEU A 214 10.01 -7.78 -1.69
N ASP A 215 11.01 -7.79 -2.59
CA ASP A 215 12.34 -8.34 -2.37
C ASP A 215 13.22 -7.41 -1.52
N GLY A 216 13.39 -7.75 -0.25
CA GLY A 216 14.25 -7.06 0.70
C GLY A 216 15.72 -7.50 0.69
N GLY A 217 16.13 -8.35 -0.27
CA GLY A 217 17.49 -8.90 -0.36
C GLY A 217 17.68 -10.18 0.43
N LYS A 218 18.94 -10.58 0.64
CA LYS A 218 19.31 -11.88 1.20
C LYS A 218 18.61 -12.20 2.54
N ASP A 219 18.55 -11.24 3.44
CA ASP A 219 17.97 -11.36 4.79
C ASP A 219 16.70 -10.51 4.97
N GLY A 220 16.18 -9.91 3.89
CA GLY A 220 15.02 -9.02 3.91
C GLY A 220 15.30 -7.64 4.52
N LEU A 221 16.55 -7.28 4.78
CA LEU A 221 16.91 -6.05 5.48
C LEU A 221 17.69 -5.03 4.63
N ASP A 222 17.99 -5.35 3.37
CA ASP A 222 18.89 -4.52 2.56
C ASP A 222 18.35 -3.12 2.33
N VAL A 223 17.06 -2.99 2.04
CA VAL A 223 16.42 -1.68 1.85
C VAL A 223 16.22 -0.98 3.19
N ILE A 224 15.83 -1.71 4.23
CA ILE A 224 15.68 -1.17 5.60
C ILE A 224 17.00 -0.54 6.08
N LYS A 225 18.12 -1.24 5.90
CA LYS A 225 19.47 -0.72 6.24
C LYS A 225 19.76 0.60 5.53
N LYS A 226 19.47 0.68 4.21
CA LYS A 226 19.68 1.88 3.39
C LYS A 226 18.81 3.06 3.88
N VAL A 227 17.54 2.79 4.20
CA VAL A 227 16.63 3.81 4.74
C VAL A 227 17.13 4.32 6.08
N ILE A 228 17.45 3.43 7.03
CA ILE A 228 17.94 3.83 8.36
C ILE A 228 19.23 4.66 8.23
N TYR A 229 20.20 4.17 7.46
CA TYR A 229 21.48 4.87 7.29
C TYR A 229 21.32 6.28 6.71
N LYS A 230 20.52 6.43 5.65
CA LYS A 230 20.33 7.74 5.02
C LYS A 230 19.52 8.69 5.88
N SER A 231 18.54 8.15 6.62
CA SER A 231 17.62 8.95 7.45
C SER A 231 18.36 9.78 8.49
N LYS A 232 19.43 9.28 9.09
CA LYS A 232 20.20 10.04 10.10
C LYS A 232 20.81 11.37 9.57
N TYR A 233 20.98 11.50 8.26
CA TYR A 233 21.56 12.70 7.65
C TYR A 233 20.51 13.70 7.14
N ILE A 234 19.26 13.27 7.00
CA ILE A 234 18.21 14.09 6.40
C ILE A 234 16.98 14.28 7.30
N LEU A 235 16.97 13.64 8.48
CA LEU A 235 16.02 13.96 9.55
C LEU A 235 16.51 15.17 10.36
N LYS A 236 15.56 15.93 10.88
CA LYS A 236 15.82 16.91 11.94
C LYS A 236 16.24 16.21 13.23
N SER A 237 16.95 16.89 14.11
CA SER A 237 17.10 16.47 15.50
C SER A 237 15.73 16.20 16.10
N LYS A 238 15.56 15.08 16.83
CA LYS A 238 14.27 14.60 17.35
C LYS A 238 13.22 14.26 16.27
N GLY A 239 13.60 14.22 15.00
CA GLY A 239 12.75 13.76 13.92
C GLY A 239 12.46 12.25 14.04
N ILE A 240 11.36 11.81 13.48
CA ILE A 240 10.89 10.43 13.59
C ILE A 240 11.16 9.65 12.31
N LEU A 241 11.82 8.51 12.44
CA LEU A 241 11.87 7.46 11.42
C LEU A 241 10.82 6.41 11.75
N ALA A 242 9.88 6.18 10.85
CA ALA A 242 8.78 5.25 10.98
C ALA A 242 8.90 4.15 9.91
N LEU A 243 9.07 2.90 10.33
CA LEU A 243 9.30 1.76 9.45
C LEU A 243 8.25 0.68 9.65
N GLU A 244 7.68 0.17 8.57
CA GLU A 244 7.05 -1.14 8.56
C GLU A 244 8.13 -2.21 8.41
N ILE A 245 7.96 -3.36 9.08
CA ILE A 245 8.92 -4.47 9.08
C ILE A 245 8.21 -5.82 8.92
N GLY A 246 8.94 -6.80 8.44
CA GLY A 246 8.48 -8.18 8.37
C GLY A 246 8.38 -8.84 9.75
N ASN A 247 7.57 -9.89 9.83
CA ASN A 247 7.48 -10.69 11.05
C ASN A 247 8.86 -11.24 11.45
N GLY A 248 9.17 -11.17 12.74
CA GLY A 248 10.46 -11.65 13.30
C GLY A 248 11.66 -10.73 13.07
N GLN A 249 11.55 -9.63 12.31
CA GLN A 249 12.68 -8.75 12.02
C GLN A 249 12.99 -7.74 13.14
N TYR A 250 12.13 -7.60 14.14
CA TYR A 250 12.24 -6.57 15.18
C TYR A 250 13.63 -6.48 15.82
N PHE A 251 14.19 -7.57 16.31
CA PHE A 251 15.47 -7.55 17.01
C PHE A 251 16.62 -7.04 16.13
N LYS A 252 16.69 -7.54 14.90
CA LYS A 252 17.73 -7.11 13.94
C LYS A 252 17.56 -5.63 13.56
N VAL A 253 16.34 -5.19 13.29
CA VAL A 253 16.07 -3.80 12.92
C VAL A 253 16.33 -2.85 14.08
N SER A 254 15.95 -3.21 15.32
CA SER A 254 16.21 -2.38 16.50
C SER A 254 17.71 -2.23 16.80
N GLN A 255 18.50 -3.28 16.55
CA GLN A 255 19.96 -3.19 16.66
C GLN A 255 20.56 -2.25 15.62
N ILE A 256 20.11 -2.33 14.35
CA ILE A 256 20.54 -1.44 13.28
C ILE A 256 20.16 0.02 13.60
N LEU A 257 18.95 0.26 14.10
CA LEU A 257 18.49 1.57 14.54
C LEU A 257 19.41 2.15 15.62
N LYS A 258 19.66 1.37 16.69
CA LYS A 258 20.55 1.76 17.79
C LYS A 258 21.95 2.14 17.31
N ASN A 259 22.54 1.34 16.42
CA ASN A 259 23.87 1.58 15.85
C ASN A 259 23.92 2.81 14.92
N ASN A 260 22.76 3.34 14.51
CA ASN A 260 22.63 4.55 13.72
C ASN A 260 22.01 5.74 14.49
N PHE A 261 22.15 5.73 15.84
CA PHE A 261 21.73 6.81 16.74
C PHE A 261 20.22 7.03 16.83
N PHE A 262 19.41 6.03 16.50
CA PHE A 262 17.97 6.06 16.70
C PHE A 262 17.58 5.42 18.02
N ARG A 263 16.70 6.09 18.75
CA ARG A 263 16.04 5.57 19.95
C ARG A 263 14.62 5.16 19.63
N THR A 264 14.27 3.89 19.81
CA THR A 264 12.90 3.41 19.62
C THR A 264 11.96 4.08 20.62
N LYS A 265 10.89 4.67 20.12
CA LYS A 265 9.84 5.36 20.89
C LYS A 265 8.55 4.55 20.95
N TYR A 266 8.16 3.96 19.81
CA TYR A 266 6.91 3.20 19.72
C TYR A 266 7.10 1.93 18.92
N LEU A 267 6.45 0.86 19.40
CA LEU A 267 6.29 -0.41 18.72
C LEU A 267 4.80 -0.62 18.49
N ILE A 268 4.41 -0.93 17.26
CA ILE A 268 3.02 -1.14 16.91
C ILE A 268 2.89 -2.58 16.45
N LYS A 269 1.89 -3.25 16.99
CA LYS A 269 1.58 -4.65 16.69
C LYS A 269 0.35 -4.75 15.81
N ASP A 270 0.33 -5.76 14.94
CA ASP A 270 -0.84 -6.16 14.19
C ASP A 270 -1.86 -6.92 15.08
N PHE A 271 -3.01 -7.27 14.50
CA PHE A 271 -4.05 -8.04 15.19
C PHE A 271 -3.60 -9.44 15.63
N LYS A 272 -2.50 -9.96 15.07
CA LYS A 272 -1.89 -11.23 15.48
C LYS A 272 -0.79 -11.05 16.53
N ASN A 273 -0.69 -9.85 17.12
CA ASN A 273 0.31 -9.47 18.14
C ASN A 273 1.77 -9.47 17.64
N ASN A 274 2.03 -9.48 16.31
CA ASN A 274 3.36 -9.32 15.75
C ASN A 274 3.73 -7.84 15.65
N ILE A 275 4.97 -7.49 15.96
CA ILE A 275 5.47 -6.14 15.77
C ILE A 275 5.59 -5.88 14.27
N ARG A 276 4.81 -4.89 13.78
CA ARG A 276 4.74 -4.53 12.37
C ARG A 276 5.35 -3.16 12.08
N CYS A 277 5.32 -2.25 13.05
CA CYS A 277 5.91 -0.93 12.84
C CYS A 277 6.82 -0.55 14.01
N ILE A 278 7.94 0.07 13.68
CA ILE A 278 8.89 0.67 14.62
C ILE A 278 8.99 2.15 14.32
N LEU A 279 8.74 2.98 15.34
CA LEU A 279 8.97 4.41 15.24
C LEU A 279 10.12 4.77 16.18
N SER A 280 11.14 5.39 15.62
CA SER A 280 12.36 5.74 16.33
C SER A 280 12.70 7.20 16.13
N GLU A 281 13.15 7.86 17.19
CA GLU A 281 13.59 9.25 17.21
C GLU A 281 15.10 9.33 16.97
N LEU A 282 15.54 10.25 16.14
CA LEU A 282 16.95 10.54 15.96
C LEU A 282 17.50 11.24 17.21
N ASN A 283 18.50 10.65 17.82
CA ASN A 283 19.04 11.10 19.09
C ASN A 283 20.40 11.81 18.89
N PHE A 284 20.34 13.01 18.29
CA PHE A 284 21.43 13.95 18.18
C PHE A 284 21.03 15.30 18.80
#